data_87c9d505243cb803a388072d8bfbd299
#
_entry.id   87c9d505243cb803a388072d8bfbd299
#
_cell.length_a   1.000
_cell.length_b   1.000
_cell.length_c   1.000
_cell.angle_alpha   90.00
_cell.angle_beta   90.00
_cell.angle_gamma   90.00
#
_symmetry.space_group_name_H-M   'P 1'
#
loop_
_entity.id
_entity.type
_entity.pdbx_description
1 polymer ?
#
loop_
_entity_poly.entity_id
_entity_poly.type
_entity_poly.pdbx_seq_one_letter_code
_entity_poly.pdbx_strand_id
1 'polypeptide(L)'
;EFIARTKAAGAKGIRFYGICCSGLAAMYRYGGVIPLSNAVSAELVLATGALDLWVADVQDVFPAIMDVADCFKTTVVTTSESARLPGAIRCEYDHHHANIGETQALARRIVNMGIEAFTRRRGIPVHIPPYEIEAEVGFSLEYIAKRFGSIAPVAQALKDGRILGIVNMVGCSNTRVVYEQPTQVVTDILIKNNVLVLSNGCASFPLMKLGYCSRDAFTKAGDTLAQFLKPDLPPVWHVGECIDNARSSTIFGALAKYFGQDLKDMPFAFASPEWGNEKGINAALGFRLMGINSYHCVEAPIFGSKNVIEFLKHGTKELLGSSMNVNVSPEELANLIISDLKAKRVALGWAPTHAEAQA
;
A
#
# COMPACT_ATOMS: atom_id res chain seq x y z
N GLU A 1 -1.79 -2.24 -34.11
CA GLU A 1 -0.42 -2.66 -34.44
C GLU A 1 0.07 -3.77 -33.50
N PHE A 2 0.20 -3.55 -32.19
CA PHE A 2 0.73 -4.53 -31.24
C PHE A 2 -0.11 -5.81 -31.14
N ILE A 3 -1.43 -5.74 -31.17
CA ILE A 3 -2.31 -6.92 -31.14
C ILE A 3 -2.00 -7.85 -32.35
N ALA A 4 -1.80 -7.30 -33.53
CA ALA A 4 -1.48 -8.09 -34.72
C ALA A 4 -0.09 -8.74 -34.60
N ARG A 5 0.93 -8.00 -34.13
CA ARG A 5 2.27 -8.54 -33.91
C ARG A 5 2.30 -9.61 -32.82
N THR A 6 1.56 -9.41 -31.73
CA THR A 6 1.44 -10.37 -30.64
C THR A 6 0.80 -11.68 -31.11
N LYS A 7 -0.27 -11.61 -31.91
CA LYS A 7 -0.92 -12.78 -32.52
C LYS A 7 0.02 -13.49 -33.53
N ALA A 8 0.74 -12.74 -34.34
CA ALA A 8 1.73 -13.29 -35.27
C ALA A 8 2.87 -14.03 -34.52
N ALA A 9 3.26 -13.55 -33.34
CA ALA A 9 4.17 -14.25 -32.47
C ALA A 9 3.58 -15.49 -31.77
N GLY A 10 2.28 -15.77 -31.92
CA GLY A 10 1.59 -16.90 -31.34
C GLY A 10 1.07 -16.69 -29.92
N ALA A 11 1.05 -15.44 -29.43
CA ALA A 11 0.49 -15.10 -28.13
C ALA A 11 -1.00 -14.68 -28.26
N LYS A 12 -1.77 -14.85 -27.18
CA LYS A 12 -3.20 -14.47 -27.14
C LYS A 12 -3.39 -12.96 -26.93
N GLY A 13 -2.42 -12.28 -26.34
CA GLY A 13 -2.48 -10.85 -26.01
C GLY A 13 -1.30 -10.41 -25.16
N ILE A 14 -1.37 -9.17 -24.68
CA ILE A 14 -0.39 -8.59 -23.75
C ILE A 14 -1.12 -8.31 -22.44
N ARG A 15 -0.54 -8.70 -21.33
CA ARG A 15 -1.00 -8.37 -19.98
C ARG A 15 0.03 -7.51 -19.27
N PHE A 16 -0.45 -6.51 -18.56
CA PHE A 16 0.37 -5.64 -17.74
C PHE A 16 0.12 -5.94 -16.27
N TYR A 17 1.21 -6.09 -15.54
CA TYR A 17 1.19 -6.32 -14.11
C TYR A 17 1.95 -5.21 -13.40
N GLY A 18 1.50 -4.85 -12.21
CA GLY A 18 2.11 -3.84 -11.38
C GLY A 18 2.80 -4.43 -10.15
N ILE A 19 4.02 -3.97 -9.90
CA ILE A 19 4.78 -4.29 -8.69
C ILE A 19 5.17 -2.99 -8.04
N CYS A 20 5.04 -2.92 -6.70
CA CYS A 20 5.38 -1.75 -5.93
C CYS A 20 4.64 -0.48 -6.36
N CYS A 21 5.09 0.69 -5.93
CA CYS A 21 4.35 1.95 -6.09
C CYS A 21 4.09 2.34 -7.55
N SER A 22 5.10 2.30 -8.42
CA SER A 22 4.93 2.73 -9.82
C SER A 22 3.95 1.84 -10.58
N GLY A 23 4.11 0.53 -10.45
CA GLY A 23 3.28 -0.45 -11.14
C GLY A 23 1.84 -0.45 -10.64
N LEU A 24 1.64 -0.39 -9.32
CA LEU A 24 0.31 -0.38 -8.73
C LEU A 24 -0.41 0.96 -8.95
N ALA A 25 0.31 2.10 -8.96
CA ALA A 25 -0.28 3.40 -9.26
C ALA A 25 -0.87 3.46 -10.68
N ALA A 26 -0.31 2.75 -11.64
CA ALA A 26 -0.84 2.66 -13.01
C ALA A 26 -2.25 2.05 -13.05
N MET A 27 -2.57 1.12 -12.14
CA MET A 27 -3.89 0.52 -11.99
C MET A 27 -4.99 1.58 -11.81
N TYR A 28 -4.73 2.59 -10.98
CA TYR A 28 -5.70 3.66 -10.69
C TYR A 28 -5.84 4.67 -11.80
N ARG A 29 -4.75 4.94 -12.54
CA ARG A 29 -4.71 6.01 -13.54
C ARG A 29 -5.20 5.56 -14.90
N TYR A 30 -4.89 4.34 -15.28
CA TYR A 30 -5.07 3.87 -16.65
C TYR A 30 -5.97 2.64 -16.76
N GLY A 31 -6.14 1.87 -15.68
CA GLY A 31 -6.80 0.57 -15.73
C GLY A 31 -5.96 -0.49 -16.48
N GLY A 32 -6.45 -1.73 -16.48
CA GLY A 32 -5.81 -2.83 -17.23
C GLY A 32 -4.45 -3.29 -16.68
N VAL A 33 -3.98 -2.76 -15.56
CA VAL A 33 -2.80 -3.21 -14.83
C VAL A 33 -3.26 -4.02 -13.62
N ILE A 34 -2.76 -5.24 -13.50
CA ILE A 34 -3.13 -6.19 -12.44
C ILE A 34 -2.09 -6.08 -11.31
N PRO A 35 -2.47 -5.85 -10.04
CA PRO A 35 -1.54 -5.89 -8.93
C PRO A 35 -0.97 -7.31 -8.79
N LEU A 36 0.35 -7.43 -8.72
CA LEU A 36 1.02 -8.73 -8.77
C LEU A 36 1.85 -9.03 -7.54
N SER A 37 2.63 -8.06 -7.05
CA SER A 37 3.59 -8.28 -5.97
C SER A 37 4.00 -6.97 -5.30
N ASN A 38 4.55 -7.09 -4.09
CA ASN A 38 5.37 -6.05 -3.50
C ASN A 38 6.84 -6.18 -3.95
N ALA A 39 7.68 -5.22 -3.55
CA ALA A 39 9.07 -5.19 -3.96
C ALA A 39 9.87 -6.42 -3.48
N VAL A 40 9.70 -6.84 -2.22
CA VAL A 40 10.47 -7.94 -1.60
C VAL A 40 10.18 -9.29 -2.26
N SER A 41 8.95 -9.52 -2.72
CA SER A 41 8.57 -10.76 -3.42
C SER A 41 8.69 -10.67 -4.95
N ALA A 42 9.30 -9.63 -5.47
CA ALA A 42 9.47 -9.41 -6.91
C ALA A 42 10.20 -10.57 -7.61
N GLU A 43 11.21 -11.16 -6.96
CA GLU A 43 11.95 -12.31 -7.47
C GLU A 43 11.05 -13.54 -7.70
N LEU A 44 10.03 -13.75 -6.86
CA LEU A 44 9.08 -14.84 -7.03
C LEU A 44 8.26 -14.71 -8.31
N VAL A 45 8.00 -13.47 -8.76
CA VAL A 45 7.32 -13.20 -10.02
C VAL A 45 8.17 -13.70 -11.21
N LEU A 46 9.47 -13.42 -11.20
CA LEU A 46 10.41 -13.93 -12.20
C LEU A 46 10.47 -15.47 -12.14
N ALA A 47 10.54 -16.03 -10.95
CA ALA A 47 10.61 -17.48 -10.72
C ALA A 47 9.37 -18.23 -11.20
N THR A 48 8.24 -17.56 -11.43
CA THR A 48 7.07 -18.20 -12.11
C THR A 48 7.37 -18.62 -13.54
N GLY A 49 8.41 -18.07 -14.17
CA GLY A 49 8.72 -18.27 -15.58
C GLY A 49 7.70 -17.62 -16.54
N ALA A 50 6.71 -16.90 -16.06
CA ALA A 50 5.64 -16.33 -16.89
C ALA A 50 5.97 -14.94 -17.45
N LEU A 51 6.94 -14.23 -16.87
CA LEU A 51 7.22 -12.84 -17.21
C LEU A 51 8.18 -12.70 -18.39
N ASP A 52 7.74 -12.08 -19.48
CA ASP A 52 8.54 -11.84 -20.67
C ASP A 52 9.45 -10.63 -20.55
N LEU A 53 8.91 -9.54 -19.99
CA LEU A 53 9.60 -8.26 -19.84
C LEU A 53 9.34 -7.67 -18.47
N TRP A 54 10.40 -7.18 -17.85
CA TRP A 54 10.34 -6.37 -16.62
C TRP A 54 10.78 -4.95 -16.93
N VAL A 55 9.96 -3.98 -16.62
CA VAL A 55 10.31 -2.56 -16.68
C VAL A 55 10.61 -2.08 -15.27
N ALA A 56 11.87 -1.81 -14.98
CA ALA A 56 12.31 -1.23 -13.73
C ALA A 56 12.31 0.29 -13.85
N ASP A 57 11.62 0.93 -12.92
CA ASP A 57 11.58 2.38 -12.78
C ASP A 57 12.40 2.83 -11.57
N VAL A 58 12.00 3.92 -10.93
CA VAL A 58 12.76 4.56 -9.85
C VAL A 58 12.66 3.84 -8.50
N GLN A 59 11.69 2.95 -8.30
CA GLN A 59 11.37 2.40 -6.98
C GLN A 59 11.71 0.92 -6.84
N ASP A 60 12.27 0.58 -5.66
CA ASP A 60 12.48 -0.79 -5.19
C ASP A 60 13.12 -1.70 -6.25
N VAL A 61 14.19 -1.21 -6.83
CA VAL A 61 14.96 -1.91 -7.83
C VAL A 61 16.12 -2.64 -7.17
N PHE A 62 16.05 -3.96 -7.17
CA PHE A 62 17.05 -4.83 -6.54
C PHE A 62 17.96 -5.44 -7.59
N PRO A 63 19.31 -5.30 -7.50
CA PRO A 63 20.24 -5.91 -8.43
C PRO A 63 20.07 -7.42 -8.59
N ALA A 64 19.68 -8.13 -7.53
CA ALA A 64 19.47 -9.58 -7.54
C ALA A 64 18.42 -10.06 -8.56
N ILE A 65 17.47 -9.20 -8.98
CA ILE A 65 16.51 -9.58 -10.02
C ILE A 65 17.18 -9.92 -11.36
N MET A 66 18.38 -9.38 -11.62
CA MET A 66 19.10 -9.66 -12.88
C MET A 66 19.51 -11.12 -12.99
N ASP A 67 20.04 -11.70 -11.91
CA ASP A 67 20.45 -13.11 -11.88
C ASP A 67 19.25 -14.03 -12.07
N VAL A 68 18.12 -13.72 -11.43
CA VAL A 68 16.87 -14.49 -11.57
C VAL A 68 16.30 -14.31 -12.98
N ALA A 69 16.29 -13.10 -13.51
CA ALA A 69 15.82 -12.80 -14.86
C ALA A 69 16.60 -13.58 -15.92
N ASP A 70 17.92 -13.70 -15.77
CA ASP A 70 18.78 -14.46 -16.68
C ASP A 70 18.42 -15.96 -16.68
N CYS A 71 18.13 -16.54 -15.51
CA CYS A 71 17.68 -17.94 -15.42
C CYS A 71 16.41 -18.21 -16.23
N PHE A 72 15.49 -17.25 -16.25
CA PHE A 72 14.21 -17.35 -16.97
C PHE A 72 14.20 -16.64 -18.32
N LYS A 73 15.35 -16.10 -18.76
CA LYS A 73 15.51 -15.32 -20.00
C LYS A 73 14.53 -14.13 -20.09
N THR A 74 14.12 -13.57 -18.96
CA THR A 74 13.28 -12.38 -18.91
C THR A 74 14.09 -11.16 -19.32
N THR A 75 13.56 -10.34 -20.20
CA THR A 75 14.20 -9.07 -20.57
C THR A 75 13.98 -8.04 -19.48
N VAL A 76 15.05 -7.42 -18.99
CA VAL A 76 14.96 -6.33 -18.01
C VAL A 76 15.34 -5.01 -18.68
N VAL A 77 14.49 -4.01 -18.49
CA VAL A 77 14.63 -2.64 -19.02
C VAL A 77 14.61 -1.66 -17.87
N THR A 78 15.47 -0.65 -17.90
CA THR A 78 15.43 0.48 -16.95
C THR A 78 15.03 1.76 -17.67
N THR A 79 14.11 2.53 -17.05
CA THR A 79 13.58 3.78 -17.61
C THR A 79 14.07 5.04 -16.89
N SER A 80 14.60 4.89 -15.67
CA SER A 80 15.10 5.98 -14.85
C SER A 80 16.62 6.04 -14.80
N GLU A 81 17.16 7.25 -14.76
CA GLU A 81 18.60 7.47 -14.54
C GLU A 81 19.06 7.01 -13.15
N SER A 82 18.20 7.09 -12.15
CA SER A 82 18.51 6.75 -10.76
C SER A 82 18.40 5.25 -10.46
N ALA A 83 17.71 4.48 -11.30
CA ALA A 83 17.47 3.04 -11.10
C ALA A 83 18.21 2.20 -12.15
N ARG A 84 19.51 2.36 -12.21
CA ARG A 84 20.36 1.64 -13.18
C ARG A 84 20.75 0.27 -12.65
N LEU A 85 20.32 -0.77 -13.37
CA LEU A 85 20.72 -2.15 -13.10
C LEU A 85 21.83 -2.55 -14.07
N PRO A 86 22.98 -3.04 -13.59
CA PRO A 86 24.02 -3.61 -14.46
C PRO A 86 23.45 -4.76 -15.32
N GLY A 87 23.67 -4.70 -16.63
CA GLY A 87 23.16 -5.70 -17.57
C GLY A 87 21.74 -5.43 -18.11
N ALA A 88 20.95 -4.55 -17.50
CA ALA A 88 19.64 -4.17 -18.02
C ALA A 88 19.75 -3.27 -19.27
N ILE A 89 18.75 -3.36 -20.14
CA ILE A 89 18.65 -2.51 -21.33
C ILE A 89 18.17 -1.12 -20.89
N ARG A 90 18.94 -0.10 -21.23
CA ARG A 90 18.57 1.28 -20.91
C ARG A 90 17.56 1.83 -21.90
N CYS A 91 16.46 2.30 -21.38
CA CYS A 91 15.39 2.99 -22.07
C CYS A 91 15.03 4.30 -21.34
N GLU A 92 16.07 5.03 -20.95
CA GLU A 92 15.95 6.27 -20.21
C GLU A 92 15.23 7.34 -21.03
N TYR A 93 14.45 8.18 -20.39
CA TYR A 93 13.88 9.38 -20.98
C TYR A 93 14.03 10.55 -20.00
N ASP A 94 14.16 11.74 -20.57
CA ASP A 94 14.27 12.96 -19.77
C ASP A 94 12.91 13.35 -19.19
N HIS A 95 12.76 13.18 -17.90
CA HIS A 95 11.53 13.53 -17.18
C HIS A 95 11.20 15.04 -17.23
N HIS A 96 12.20 15.89 -17.41
CA HIS A 96 12.04 17.34 -17.39
C HIS A 96 11.71 17.93 -18.76
N HIS A 97 12.21 17.28 -19.83
CA HIS A 97 12.11 17.81 -21.21
C HIS A 97 11.43 16.84 -22.18
N ALA A 98 10.99 15.67 -21.70
CA ALA A 98 10.37 14.67 -22.56
C ALA A 98 9.10 15.21 -23.22
N ASN A 99 9.07 15.14 -24.53
CA ASN A 99 7.83 15.40 -25.26
C ASN A 99 6.99 14.11 -25.40
N ILE A 100 5.70 14.27 -25.65
CA ILE A 100 4.77 13.13 -25.73
C ILE A 100 5.09 12.15 -26.85
N GLY A 101 5.65 12.63 -27.96
CA GLY A 101 6.03 11.81 -29.10
C GLY A 101 7.23 10.88 -28.78
N GLU A 102 8.24 11.40 -28.10
CA GLU A 102 9.41 10.63 -27.65
C GLU A 102 8.99 9.59 -26.60
N THR A 103 8.18 9.98 -25.65
CA THR A 103 7.64 9.05 -24.64
C THR A 103 6.84 7.91 -25.27
N GLN A 104 6.00 8.22 -26.24
CA GLN A 104 5.24 7.20 -26.98
C GLN A 104 6.14 6.30 -27.82
N ALA A 105 7.17 6.85 -28.48
CA ALA A 105 8.14 6.07 -29.24
C ALA A 105 8.91 5.09 -28.34
N LEU A 106 9.32 5.55 -27.17
CA LEU A 106 9.99 4.72 -26.16
C LEU A 106 9.07 3.61 -25.65
N ALA A 107 7.83 3.94 -25.30
CA ALA A 107 6.83 2.96 -24.85
C ALA A 107 6.60 1.88 -25.94
N ARG A 108 6.47 2.29 -27.23
CA ARG A 108 6.35 1.35 -28.34
C ARG A 108 7.57 0.44 -28.48
N ARG A 109 8.78 0.98 -28.31
CA ARG A 109 10.02 0.21 -28.31
C ARG A 109 10.00 -0.85 -27.19
N ILE A 110 9.63 -0.48 -25.97
CA ILE A 110 9.55 -1.39 -24.81
C ILE A 110 8.53 -2.50 -25.04
N VAL A 111 7.33 -2.18 -25.54
CA VAL A 111 6.32 -3.20 -25.86
C VAL A 111 6.82 -4.18 -26.94
N ASN A 112 7.52 -3.70 -27.96
CA ASN A 112 8.11 -4.56 -28.96
C ASN A 112 9.17 -5.50 -28.40
N MET A 113 10.01 -5.03 -27.47
CA MET A 113 10.98 -5.89 -26.76
C MET A 113 10.26 -7.01 -25.98
N GLY A 114 9.09 -6.74 -25.39
CA GLY A 114 8.28 -7.76 -24.72
C GLY A 114 7.77 -8.83 -25.70
N ILE A 115 7.32 -8.45 -26.88
CA ILE A 115 6.86 -9.40 -27.92
C ILE A 115 8.05 -10.27 -28.41
N GLU A 116 9.21 -9.68 -28.60
CA GLU A 116 10.44 -10.39 -28.99
C GLU A 116 10.91 -11.34 -27.88
N ALA A 117 10.87 -10.89 -26.63
CA ALA A 117 11.19 -11.71 -25.47
C ALA A 117 10.26 -12.93 -25.37
N PHE A 118 8.94 -12.77 -25.54
CA PHE A 118 8.01 -13.89 -25.59
C PHE A 118 8.42 -14.95 -26.61
N THR A 119 8.82 -14.54 -27.81
CA THR A 119 9.27 -15.48 -28.85
C THR A 119 10.56 -16.20 -28.46
N ARG A 120 11.52 -15.49 -27.87
CA ARG A 120 12.81 -16.04 -27.43
C ARG A 120 12.66 -17.00 -26.24
N ARG A 121 11.64 -16.81 -25.42
CA ARG A 121 11.41 -17.56 -24.18
C ARG A 121 10.55 -18.83 -24.37
N ARG A 122 10.22 -19.20 -25.60
CA ARG A 122 9.49 -20.44 -25.87
C ARG A 122 10.19 -21.63 -25.26
N GLY A 123 9.45 -22.44 -24.51
CA GLY A 123 9.97 -23.61 -23.81
C GLY A 123 10.44 -23.35 -22.37
N ILE A 124 10.41 -22.12 -21.87
CA ILE A 124 10.61 -21.84 -20.45
C ILE A 124 9.39 -22.41 -19.68
N PRO A 125 9.59 -23.25 -18.65
CA PRO A 125 8.51 -23.72 -17.80
C PRO A 125 7.79 -22.55 -17.10
N VAL A 126 6.47 -22.64 -17.01
CA VAL A 126 5.62 -21.62 -16.36
C VAL A 126 4.84 -22.26 -15.23
N HIS A 127 4.98 -21.68 -14.03
CA HIS A 127 4.29 -22.12 -12.81
C HIS A 127 3.48 -20.95 -12.24
N ILE A 128 2.19 -20.89 -12.58
CA ILE A 128 1.25 -19.89 -12.04
C ILE A 128 0.32 -20.59 -11.06
N PRO A 129 0.16 -20.10 -9.83
CA PRO A 129 -0.79 -20.66 -8.88
C PRO A 129 -2.22 -20.69 -9.46
N PRO A 130 -2.98 -21.78 -9.27
CA PRO A 130 -4.29 -21.94 -9.90
C PRO A 130 -5.43 -21.29 -9.07
N TYR A 131 -5.20 -20.07 -8.57
CA TYR A 131 -6.23 -19.33 -7.85
C TYR A 131 -6.21 -17.84 -8.23
N GLU A 132 -7.35 -17.21 -8.13
CA GLU A 132 -7.53 -15.77 -8.32
C GLU A 132 -8.19 -15.17 -7.07
N ILE A 133 -7.82 -13.95 -6.73
CA ILE A 133 -8.40 -13.20 -5.61
C ILE A 133 -8.88 -11.86 -6.15
N GLU A 134 -10.13 -11.52 -5.83
CA GLU A 134 -10.68 -10.21 -6.13
C GLU A 134 -10.45 -9.26 -4.93
N ALA A 135 -10.08 -8.02 -5.24
CA ALA A 135 -9.95 -6.96 -4.26
C ALA A 135 -10.66 -5.70 -4.74
N GLU A 136 -11.40 -5.06 -3.85
CA GLU A 136 -11.96 -3.73 -4.10
C GLU A 136 -10.90 -2.68 -3.78
N VAL A 137 -10.66 -1.79 -4.75
CA VAL A 137 -9.57 -0.80 -4.69
C VAL A 137 -10.07 0.59 -5.08
N GLY A 138 -9.31 1.64 -4.75
CA GLY A 138 -9.62 3.00 -5.17
C GLY A 138 -10.53 3.77 -4.23
N PHE A 139 -10.48 3.49 -2.95
CA PHE A 139 -11.21 4.23 -1.93
C PHE A 139 -10.66 5.65 -1.78
N SER A 140 -11.19 6.59 -2.53
CA SER A 140 -10.92 8.02 -2.40
C SER A 140 -12.09 8.72 -1.70
N LEU A 141 -11.90 10.01 -1.34
CA LEU A 141 -12.98 10.80 -0.77
C LEU A 141 -14.17 10.91 -1.72
N GLU A 142 -13.90 11.01 -3.03
CA GLU A 142 -14.92 11.06 -4.08
C GLU A 142 -15.67 9.73 -4.20
N TYR A 143 -14.95 8.60 -4.12
CA TYR A 143 -15.59 7.28 -4.10
C TYR A 143 -16.48 7.11 -2.88
N ILE A 144 -15.99 7.50 -1.69
CA ILE A 144 -16.76 7.46 -0.43
C ILE A 144 -18.01 8.33 -0.56
N ALA A 145 -17.87 9.56 -1.08
CA ALA A 145 -19.01 10.44 -1.30
C ALA A 145 -20.00 9.87 -2.30
N LYS A 146 -19.55 9.26 -3.38
CA LYS A 146 -20.40 8.58 -4.36
C LYS A 146 -21.13 7.38 -3.75
N ARG A 147 -20.44 6.59 -2.92
CA ARG A 147 -20.97 5.36 -2.31
C ARG A 147 -21.98 5.64 -1.21
N PHE A 148 -21.75 6.65 -0.38
CA PHE A 148 -22.54 6.96 0.80
C PHE A 148 -23.36 8.26 0.67
N GLY A 149 -23.28 8.96 -0.45
CA GLY A 149 -23.87 10.28 -0.65
C GLY A 149 -23.03 11.43 -0.07
N SER A 150 -22.21 11.18 0.94
CA SER A 150 -21.28 12.12 1.57
C SER A 150 -20.31 11.39 2.51
N ILE A 151 -19.44 12.12 3.20
CA ILE A 151 -18.57 11.59 4.27
C ILE A 151 -19.37 11.33 5.59
N ALA A 152 -20.56 11.92 5.73
CA ALA A 152 -21.33 11.90 6.97
C ALA A 152 -21.63 10.49 7.51
N PRO A 153 -22.00 9.47 6.72
CA PRO A 153 -22.21 8.11 7.26
C PRO A 153 -20.97 7.49 7.89
N VAL A 154 -19.78 7.74 7.32
CA VAL A 154 -18.50 7.29 7.91
C VAL A 154 -18.19 8.05 9.18
N ALA A 155 -18.40 9.38 9.18
CA ALA A 155 -18.23 10.22 10.34
C ALA A 155 -19.16 9.79 11.48
N GLN A 156 -20.44 9.54 11.20
CA GLN A 156 -21.39 9.08 12.21
C GLN A 156 -21.01 7.71 12.78
N ALA A 157 -20.60 6.76 11.90
CA ALA A 157 -20.12 5.45 12.35
C ALA A 157 -18.87 5.55 13.23
N LEU A 158 -17.99 6.53 12.95
CA LEU A 158 -16.84 6.82 13.79
C LEU A 158 -17.27 7.39 15.15
N LYS A 159 -18.19 8.35 15.18
CA LYS A 159 -18.68 8.98 16.41
C LYS A 159 -19.40 7.99 17.33
N ASP A 160 -20.32 7.20 16.79
CA ASP A 160 -21.14 6.26 17.57
C ASP A 160 -20.41 4.95 17.93
N GLY A 161 -19.15 4.78 17.51
CA GLY A 161 -18.28 3.65 17.87
C GLY A 161 -18.50 2.38 17.04
N ARG A 162 -19.29 2.43 15.97
CA ARG A 162 -19.31 1.32 14.98
C ARG A 162 -17.95 1.16 14.31
N ILE A 163 -17.26 2.27 14.11
CA ILE A 163 -15.84 2.33 13.78
C ILE A 163 -15.12 2.87 15.02
N LEU A 164 -14.26 2.06 15.64
CA LEU A 164 -13.47 2.48 16.80
C LEU A 164 -12.51 3.62 16.46
N GLY A 165 -11.87 3.52 15.32
CA GLY A 165 -10.92 4.48 14.78
C GLY A 165 -10.51 4.10 13.37
N ILE A 166 -9.68 4.92 12.73
CA ILE A 166 -9.19 4.67 11.38
C ILE A 166 -7.66 4.66 11.39
N VAL A 167 -7.07 3.61 10.84
CA VAL A 167 -5.62 3.44 10.72
C VAL A 167 -5.21 3.46 9.26
N ASN A 168 -4.25 4.32 8.92
CA ASN A 168 -3.61 4.32 7.61
C ASN A 168 -2.42 3.35 7.63
N MET A 169 -2.59 2.16 7.07
CA MET A 169 -1.59 1.10 6.94
C MET A 169 -0.77 1.35 5.68
N VAL A 170 0.52 1.65 5.83
CA VAL A 170 1.38 2.08 4.72
C VAL A 170 2.71 1.36 4.76
N GLY A 171 3.39 1.29 3.65
CA GLY A 171 4.80 0.93 3.63
C GLY A 171 5.13 -0.22 2.70
N CYS A 172 6.20 -0.89 3.06
CA CYS A 172 6.84 -1.94 2.28
C CYS A 172 6.67 -3.28 2.98
N SER A 173 7.38 -4.29 2.51
CA SER A 173 7.79 -5.44 3.30
C SER A 173 9.26 -5.29 3.69
N ASN A 174 9.68 -5.87 4.80
CA ASN A 174 11.02 -5.74 5.33
C ASN A 174 11.65 -7.11 5.57
N THR A 175 12.87 -7.32 5.08
CA THR A 175 13.61 -8.58 5.24
C THR A 175 14.12 -8.83 6.66
N ARG A 176 14.01 -7.86 7.57
CA ARG A 176 14.39 -8.00 8.98
C ARG A 176 13.32 -8.62 9.88
N VAL A 177 12.12 -8.82 9.34
CA VAL A 177 10.99 -9.45 10.03
C VAL A 177 10.51 -10.66 9.23
N VAL A 178 9.66 -11.48 9.82
CA VAL A 178 8.99 -12.55 9.07
C VAL A 178 8.10 -11.92 8.00
N TYR A 179 8.33 -12.30 6.76
CA TYR A 179 7.73 -11.69 5.57
C TYR A 179 6.20 -11.53 5.70
N GLU A 180 5.73 -10.31 5.59
CA GLU A 180 4.33 -9.89 5.64
C GLU A 180 3.58 -10.16 6.97
N GLN A 181 4.18 -10.89 7.91
CA GLN A 181 3.54 -11.25 9.18
C GLN A 181 3.15 -10.03 10.02
N PRO A 182 4.02 -9.03 10.27
CA PRO A 182 3.64 -7.87 11.07
C PRO A 182 2.45 -7.10 10.50
N THR A 183 2.42 -6.89 9.18
CA THR A 183 1.32 -6.21 8.50
C THR A 183 0.02 -7.00 8.64
N GLN A 184 0.08 -8.31 8.45
CA GLN A 184 -1.10 -9.20 8.58
C GLN A 184 -1.62 -9.23 10.01
N VAL A 185 -0.76 -9.49 11.01
CA VAL A 185 -1.14 -9.62 12.41
C VAL A 185 -1.73 -8.33 12.95
N VAL A 186 -1.07 -7.19 12.70
CA VAL A 186 -1.58 -5.88 13.11
C VAL A 186 -2.95 -5.63 12.49
N THR A 187 -3.11 -5.86 11.19
CA THR A 187 -4.39 -5.64 10.50
C THR A 187 -5.50 -6.52 11.06
N ASP A 188 -5.22 -7.81 11.27
CA ASP A 188 -6.19 -8.78 11.78
C ASP A 188 -6.72 -8.37 13.18
N ILE A 189 -5.84 -7.96 14.06
CA ILE A 189 -6.20 -7.48 15.40
C ILE A 189 -7.00 -6.17 15.30
N LEU A 190 -6.59 -5.23 14.47
CA LEU A 190 -7.28 -3.95 14.30
C LEU A 190 -8.71 -4.13 13.81
N ILE A 191 -8.93 -4.89 12.74
CA ILE A 191 -10.28 -5.06 12.19
C ILE A 191 -11.20 -5.84 13.14
N LYS A 192 -10.68 -6.84 13.88
CA LYS A 192 -11.43 -7.55 14.92
C LYS A 192 -11.85 -6.64 16.08
N ASN A 193 -11.11 -5.56 16.31
CA ASN A 193 -11.44 -4.53 17.29
C ASN A 193 -12.16 -3.32 16.67
N ASN A 194 -12.88 -3.54 15.58
CA ASN A 194 -13.70 -2.53 14.89
C ASN A 194 -12.94 -1.31 14.37
N VAL A 195 -11.67 -1.45 14.05
CA VAL A 195 -10.87 -0.41 13.43
C VAL A 195 -10.95 -0.55 11.90
N LEU A 196 -11.33 0.52 11.21
CA LEU A 196 -11.28 0.59 9.77
C LEU A 196 -9.84 0.82 9.31
N VAL A 197 -9.35 0.02 8.39
CA VAL A 197 -7.98 0.16 7.85
C VAL A 197 -8.01 0.77 6.46
N LEU A 198 -7.33 1.89 6.27
CA LEU A 198 -6.94 2.40 4.95
C LEU A 198 -5.60 1.78 4.61
N SER A 199 -5.41 1.29 3.41
CA SER A 199 -4.13 0.68 3.03
C SER A 199 -3.50 1.35 1.81
N ASN A 200 -2.17 1.49 1.85
CA ASN A 200 -1.38 2.14 0.81
C ASN A 200 -0.05 1.41 0.57
N GLY A 201 0.40 1.40 -0.68
CA GLY A 201 1.69 0.88 -1.06
C GLY A 201 1.80 -0.64 -0.94
N CYS A 202 3.03 -1.12 -0.82
CA CYS A 202 3.32 -2.55 -0.74
C CYS A 202 2.71 -3.24 0.49
N ALA A 203 2.40 -2.52 1.57
CA ALA A 203 1.65 -3.05 2.70
C ALA A 203 0.23 -3.51 2.32
N SER A 204 -0.33 -2.99 1.23
CA SER A 204 -1.63 -3.42 0.73
C SER A 204 -1.60 -4.79 0.08
N PHE A 205 -0.47 -5.17 -0.49
CA PHE A 205 -0.38 -6.41 -1.27
C PHE A 205 -0.68 -7.67 -0.44
N PRO A 206 -0.07 -7.91 0.73
CA PRO A 206 -0.46 -9.01 1.59
C PRO A 206 -1.94 -8.97 1.97
N LEU A 207 -2.50 -7.78 2.18
CA LEU A 207 -3.90 -7.62 2.55
C LEU A 207 -4.84 -7.96 1.40
N MET A 208 -4.47 -7.62 0.15
CA MET A 208 -5.21 -8.05 -1.04
C MET A 208 -5.14 -9.57 -1.23
N LYS A 209 -3.94 -10.16 -1.25
CA LYS A 209 -3.77 -11.60 -1.52
C LYS A 209 -4.35 -12.50 -0.43
N LEU A 210 -4.48 -12.01 0.81
CA LEU A 210 -5.13 -12.71 1.92
C LEU A 210 -6.62 -12.41 2.03
N GLY A 211 -7.18 -11.67 1.06
CA GLY A 211 -8.61 -11.43 0.92
C GLY A 211 -9.18 -10.40 1.89
N TYR A 212 -8.36 -9.56 2.56
CA TYR A 212 -8.88 -8.49 3.44
C TYR A 212 -9.54 -7.34 2.69
N CYS A 213 -9.22 -7.18 1.40
CA CYS A 213 -9.81 -6.18 0.51
C CYS A 213 -10.98 -6.72 -0.32
N SER A 214 -11.40 -7.96 -0.13
CA SER A 214 -12.58 -8.51 -0.81
C SER A 214 -13.87 -8.10 -0.12
N ARG A 215 -14.97 -8.04 -0.87
CA ARG A 215 -16.27 -7.53 -0.39
C ARG A 215 -16.85 -8.36 0.74
N ASP A 216 -16.65 -9.66 0.72
CA ASP A 216 -17.10 -10.60 1.75
C ASP A 216 -16.22 -10.61 3.01
N ALA A 217 -15.07 -9.92 2.97
CA ALA A 217 -14.15 -9.85 4.09
C ALA A 217 -14.69 -9.07 5.30
N PHE A 218 -15.85 -8.38 5.19
CA PHE A 218 -16.50 -7.78 6.36
C PHE A 218 -16.76 -8.81 7.47
N THR A 219 -16.89 -10.09 7.14
CA THR A 219 -17.07 -11.18 8.12
C THR A 219 -15.82 -11.42 8.99
N LYS A 220 -14.65 -10.90 8.61
CA LYS A 220 -13.42 -10.94 9.40
C LYS A 220 -13.35 -9.82 10.44
N ALA A 221 -14.20 -8.79 10.31
CA ALA A 221 -14.22 -7.63 11.19
C ALA A 221 -14.99 -7.93 12.49
N GLY A 222 -14.77 -7.09 13.51
CA GLY A 222 -15.59 -7.10 14.70
C GLY A 222 -17.05 -6.72 14.38
N ASP A 223 -17.97 -7.06 15.27
CA ASP A 223 -19.41 -7.02 15.02
C ASP A 223 -19.91 -5.66 14.54
N THR A 224 -19.47 -4.58 15.18
CA THR A 224 -19.98 -3.23 14.86
C THR A 224 -19.41 -2.69 13.56
N LEU A 225 -18.14 -2.97 13.26
CA LEU A 225 -17.54 -2.65 11.98
C LEU A 225 -18.18 -3.50 10.86
N ALA A 226 -18.36 -4.80 11.08
CA ALA A 226 -19.04 -5.67 10.12
C ALA A 226 -20.46 -5.18 9.79
N GLN A 227 -21.23 -4.70 10.78
CA GLN A 227 -22.54 -4.11 10.54
C GLN A 227 -22.48 -2.84 9.68
N PHE A 228 -21.47 -1.99 9.89
CA PHE A 228 -21.26 -0.79 9.06
C PHE A 228 -20.90 -1.14 7.61
N LEU A 229 -20.07 -2.17 7.43
CA LEU A 229 -19.54 -2.55 6.11
C LEU A 229 -20.53 -3.36 5.25
N LYS A 230 -21.55 -3.98 5.85
CA LYS A 230 -22.57 -4.78 5.13
C LYS A 230 -23.26 -3.96 4.05
N PRO A 231 -23.62 -4.60 2.91
CA PRO A 231 -23.41 -6.02 2.59
C PRO A 231 -22.14 -6.29 1.78
N ASP A 232 -21.37 -5.27 1.37
CA ASP A 232 -20.41 -5.42 0.27
C ASP A 232 -19.17 -4.52 0.36
N LEU A 233 -18.77 -4.10 1.56
CA LEU A 233 -17.55 -3.33 1.77
C LEU A 233 -16.51 -4.10 2.56
N PRO A 234 -15.23 -4.10 2.13
CA PRO A 234 -14.16 -4.73 2.90
C PRO A 234 -13.79 -3.93 4.15
N PRO A 235 -13.18 -4.56 5.17
CA PRO A 235 -12.65 -3.87 6.34
C PRO A 235 -11.33 -3.14 6.08
N VAL A 236 -10.68 -3.44 4.96
CA VAL A 236 -9.47 -2.78 4.49
C VAL A 236 -9.76 -2.07 3.18
N TRP A 237 -9.70 -0.75 3.20
CA TRP A 237 -9.93 0.10 2.04
C TRP A 237 -8.60 0.46 1.37
N HIS A 238 -8.34 -0.14 0.23
CA HIS A 238 -7.15 0.20 -0.55
C HIS A 238 -7.31 1.56 -1.22
N VAL A 239 -6.50 2.53 -0.79
CA VAL A 239 -6.62 3.94 -1.18
C VAL A 239 -5.69 4.29 -2.35
N GLY A 240 -4.49 3.74 -2.35
CA GLY A 240 -3.47 4.01 -3.35
C GLY A 240 -2.09 3.50 -2.96
N GLU A 241 -1.07 4.13 -3.47
CA GLU A 241 0.31 3.81 -3.20
C GLU A 241 0.94 4.70 -2.14
N CYS A 242 2.19 4.43 -1.74
CA CYS A 242 2.88 5.30 -0.79
C CYS A 242 2.95 6.76 -1.25
N ILE A 243 3.02 7.00 -2.55
CA ILE A 243 2.98 8.35 -3.13
C ILE A 243 1.57 8.96 -3.12
N ASP A 244 0.52 8.16 -2.92
CA ASP A 244 -0.88 8.60 -2.86
C ASP A 244 -1.38 8.84 -1.43
N ASN A 245 -0.50 8.88 -0.43
CA ASN A 245 -0.87 9.13 0.98
C ASN A 245 -1.66 10.43 1.20
N ALA A 246 -1.56 11.39 0.28
CA ALA A 246 -2.42 12.57 0.25
C ALA A 246 -3.92 12.22 0.21
N ARG A 247 -4.32 11.08 -0.38
CA ARG A 247 -5.70 10.61 -0.40
C ARG A 247 -6.17 10.21 1.00
N SER A 248 -5.34 9.47 1.75
CA SER A 248 -5.66 9.13 3.15
C SER A 248 -5.73 10.37 4.03
N SER A 249 -4.80 11.31 3.87
CA SER A 249 -4.85 12.59 4.62
C SER A 249 -6.06 13.43 4.23
N THR A 250 -6.53 13.39 2.99
CA THR A 250 -7.76 14.06 2.55
C THR A 250 -9.00 13.45 3.22
N ILE A 251 -9.07 12.11 3.34
CA ILE A 251 -10.15 11.43 4.06
C ILE A 251 -10.13 11.82 5.54
N PHE A 252 -8.95 11.80 6.19
CA PHE A 252 -8.79 12.21 7.58
C PHE A 252 -9.17 13.68 7.79
N GLY A 253 -8.72 14.57 6.90
CA GLY A 253 -9.07 15.99 6.94
C GLY A 253 -10.56 16.26 6.77
N ALA A 254 -11.23 15.53 5.88
CA ALA A 254 -12.67 15.64 5.69
C ALA A 254 -13.46 15.21 6.92
N LEU A 255 -13.04 14.13 7.60
CA LEU A 255 -13.66 13.67 8.85
C LEU A 255 -13.40 14.64 10.01
N ALA A 256 -12.17 15.11 10.18
CA ALA A 256 -11.84 16.11 11.21
C ALA A 256 -12.65 17.40 11.01
N LYS A 257 -12.71 17.91 9.77
CA LYS A 257 -13.52 19.07 9.40
C LYS A 257 -15.01 18.86 9.68
N TYR A 258 -15.54 17.67 9.43
CA TYR A 258 -16.95 17.36 9.72
C TYR A 258 -17.30 17.57 11.19
N PHE A 259 -16.35 17.25 12.09
CA PHE A 259 -16.54 17.43 13.54
C PHE A 259 -16.04 18.77 14.07
N GLY A 260 -15.40 19.60 13.26
CA GLY A 260 -14.74 20.83 13.72
C GLY A 260 -13.59 20.56 14.68
N GLN A 261 -12.88 19.45 14.49
CA GLN A 261 -11.76 19.01 15.33
C GLN A 261 -10.43 19.08 14.61
N ASP A 262 -9.34 19.17 15.35
CA ASP A 262 -8.00 19.02 14.82
C ASP A 262 -7.69 17.55 14.51
N LEU A 263 -6.86 17.31 13.48
CA LEU A 263 -6.45 15.93 13.08
C LEU A 263 -5.80 15.15 14.23
N LYS A 264 -5.01 15.83 15.07
CA LYS A 264 -4.31 15.22 16.22
C LYS A 264 -5.24 14.65 17.28
N ASP A 265 -6.46 15.24 17.41
CA ASP A 265 -7.43 14.88 18.44
C ASP A 265 -8.37 13.75 17.96
N MET A 266 -8.42 13.51 16.66
CA MET A 266 -9.25 12.47 16.08
C MET A 266 -8.68 11.06 16.32
N PRO A 267 -9.54 10.01 16.42
CA PRO A 267 -9.11 8.64 16.62
C PRO A 267 -8.49 8.07 15.32
N PHE A 268 -7.36 8.65 14.90
CA PHE A 268 -6.59 8.27 13.74
C PHE A 268 -5.19 7.85 14.15
N ALA A 269 -4.63 6.88 13.41
CA ALA A 269 -3.25 6.46 13.53
C ALA A 269 -2.63 6.16 12.15
N PHE A 270 -1.32 6.21 12.09
CA PHE A 270 -0.53 5.76 10.96
C PHE A 270 0.25 4.51 11.37
N ALA A 271 0.21 3.45 10.61
CA ALA A 271 0.98 2.24 10.86
C ALA A 271 1.81 1.86 9.64
N SER A 272 3.07 1.59 9.85
CA SER A 272 3.97 1.02 8.85
C SER A 272 4.82 -0.08 9.51
N PRO A 273 4.22 -1.24 9.77
CA PRO A 273 4.88 -2.30 10.53
C PRO A 273 6.18 -2.76 9.87
N GLU A 274 6.17 -2.86 8.55
CA GLU A 274 7.26 -3.41 7.75
C GLU A 274 7.89 -2.40 6.80
N TRP A 275 7.96 -1.12 7.17
CA TRP A 275 8.62 -0.17 6.28
C TRP A 275 10.03 -0.65 5.89
N GLY A 276 10.40 -0.51 4.63
CA GLY A 276 11.65 -1.02 4.06
C GLY A 276 12.44 0.00 3.25
N ASN A 277 11.81 1.13 2.88
CA ASN A 277 12.47 2.22 2.16
C ASN A 277 12.05 3.59 2.71
N GLU A 278 12.67 4.63 2.16
CA GLU A 278 12.47 6.02 2.56
C GLU A 278 11.00 6.48 2.45
N LYS A 279 10.22 5.96 1.53
CA LYS A 279 8.82 6.39 1.32
C LYS A 279 7.92 6.02 2.49
N GLY A 280 8.13 4.83 3.09
CA GLY A 280 7.42 4.43 4.31
C GLY A 280 7.69 5.37 5.48
N ILE A 281 8.95 5.76 5.68
CA ILE A 281 9.34 6.70 6.74
C ILE A 281 8.91 8.13 6.42
N ASN A 282 9.04 8.60 5.17
CA ASN A 282 8.60 9.92 4.79
C ASN A 282 7.08 10.08 4.96
N ALA A 283 6.30 9.06 4.62
CA ALA A 283 4.87 9.03 4.88
C ALA A 283 4.58 9.12 6.40
N ALA A 284 5.29 8.34 7.22
CA ALA A 284 5.16 8.39 8.68
C ALA A 284 5.46 9.79 9.23
N LEU A 285 6.54 10.42 8.76
CA LEU A 285 6.89 11.80 9.16
C LEU A 285 5.81 12.80 8.74
N GLY A 286 5.27 12.67 7.52
CA GLY A 286 4.19 13.51 7.02
C GLY A 286 2.92 13.43 7.90
N PHE A 287 2.50 12.22 8.29
CA PHE A 287 1.37 12.06 9.21
C PHE A 287 1.66 12.59 10.61
N ARG A 288 2.89 12.44 11.09
CA ARG A 288 3.31 13.00 12.38
C ARG A 288 3.31 14.54 12.38
N LEU A 289 3.69 15.18 11.28
CA LEU A 289 3.55 16.62 11.12
C LEU A 289 2.08 17.10 11.21
N MET A 290 1.15 16.23 10.90
CA MET A 290 -0.30 16.47 11.08
C MET A 290 -0.81 16.12 12.50
N GLY A 291 0.07 15.76 13.43
CA GLY A 291 -0.29 15.40 14.80
C GLY A 291 -0.77 13.94 14.98
N ILE A 292 -0.57 13.08 13.99
CA ILE A 292 -1.00 11.67 14.01
C ILE A 292 0.19 10.79 14.42
N ASN A 293 0.00 9.96 15.45
CA ASN A 293 1.02 9.01 15.92
C ASN A 293 1.35 7.99 14.83
N SER A 294 2.65 7.60 14.74
CA SER A 294 3.12 6.54 13.86
C SER A 294 3.58 5.31 14.63
N TYR A 295 3.34 4.12 14.04
CA TYR A 295 3.56 2.81 14.68
C TYR A 295 4.32 1.88 13.73
N HIS A 296 5.38 1.23 14.24
CA HIS A 296 6.33 0.44 13.46
C HIS A 296 6.78 -0.81 14.22
N CYS A 297 6.99 -1.94 13.53
CA CYS A 297 7.66 -3.13 14.07
C CYS A 297 9.17 -3.12 13.79
N VAL A 298 9.63 -2.24 12.91
CA VAL A 298 11.04 -2.08 12.56
C VAL A 298 11.46 -0.67 12.90
N GLU A 299 12.58 -0.55 13.60
CA GLU A 299 13.14 0.77 13.95
C GLU A 299 13.69 1.50 12.71
N ALA A 300 13.58 2.83 12.71
CA ALA A 300 14.19 3.66 11.67
C ALA A 300 15.73 3.59 11.73
N PRO A 301 16.44 3.70 10.60
CA PRO A 301 17.91 3.59 10.55
C PRO A 301 18.62 4.86 11.07
N ILE A 302 18.27 5.27 12.27
CA ILE A 302 18.77 6.47 12.94
C ILE A 302 19.55 6.17 14.22
N PHE A 303 19.93 4.90 14.40
CA PHE A 303 20.61 4.39 15.62
C PHE A 303 21.95 5.06 15.93
N GLY A 304 22.57 5.73 14.96
CA GLY A 304 23.79 6.47 15.16
C GLY A 304 23.65 7.71 16.06
N SER A 305 22.41 8.14 16.35
CA SER A 305 22.13 9.32 17.16
C SER A 305 21.06 9.05 18.21
N LYS A 306 21.48 8.90 19.46
CA LYS A 306 20.55 8.78 20.61
C LYS A 306 19.63 10.00 20.72
N ASN A 307 20.14 11.20 20.48
CA ASN A 307 19.36 12.43 20.57
C ASN A 307 18.24 12.50 19.52
N VAL A 308 18.51 12.03 18.28
CA VAL A 308 17.48 11.97 17.23
C VAL A 308 16.41 10.94 17.58
N ILE A 309 16.78 9.78 18.12
CA ILE A 309 15.83 8.74 18.57
C ILE A 309 14.93 9.31 19.67
N GLU A 310 15.50 9.91 20.72
CA GLU A 310 14.72 10.52 21.82
C GLU A 310 13.81 11.64 21.31
N PHE A 311 14.31 12.49 20.43
CA PHE A 311 13.50 13.54 19.83
C PHE A 311 12.32 12.98 19.04
N LEU A 312 12.52 11.93 18.23
CA LEU A 312 11.44 11.32 17.44
C LEU A 312 10.44 10.55 18.32
N LYS A 313 10.87 9.94 19.40
CA LYS A 313 10.01 9.18 20.33
C LYS A 313 9.23 10.11 21.27
N HIS A 314 9.85 11.13 21.79
CA HIS A 314 9.32 11.96 22.88
C HIS A 314 9.23 13.45 22.52
N GLY A 315 10.30 14.06 22.04
CA GLY A 315 10.33 15.52 21.78
C GLY A 315 9.34 15.98 20.73
N THR A 316 9.05 15.17 19.73
CA THR A 316 8.03 15.52 18.72
C THR A 316 6.61 15.50 19.28
N LYS A 317 6.34 14.82 20.40
CA LYS A 317 5.04 14.86 21.06
C LYS A 317 4.70 16.25 21.59
N GLU A 318 5.69 16.95 22.12
CA GLU A 318 5.53 18.32 22.59
C GLU A 318 5.32 19.31 21.45
N LEU A 319 6.08 19.16 20.36
CA LEU A 319 6.02 20.07 19.22
C LEU A 319 4.84 19.85 18.29
N LEU A 320 4.49 18.58 18.01
CA LEU A 320 3.56 18.19 16.95
C LEU A 320 2.29 17.54 17.50
N GLY A 321 2.26 17.18 18.77
CA GLY A 321 1.19 16.37 19.35
C GLY A 321 1.26 14.90 18.96
N SER A 322 2.36 14.44 18.35
CA SER A 322 2.52 13.08 17.83
C SER A 322 3.85 12.45 18.21
N SER A 323 3.89 11.13 18.32
CA SER A 323 5.08 10.35 18.64
C SER A 323 5.32 9.24 17.62
N MET A 324 6.58 8.80 17.53
CA MET A 324 6.97 7.57 16.84
C MET A 324 6.99 6.43 17.84
N ASN A 325 6.20 5.40 17.59
CA ASN A 325 6.09 4.24 18.44
C ASN A 325 6.68 3.02 17.72
N VAL A 326 7.60 2.32 18.37
CA VAL A 326 8.21 1.12 17.81
C VAL A 326 8.02 -0.02 18.80
N ASN A 327 7.48 -1.14 18.32
CA ASN A 327 7.39 -2.38 19.06
C ASN A 327 7.58 -3.57 18.11
N VAL A 328 8.53 -4.43 18.39
CA VAL A 328 8.87 -5.59 17.54
C VAL A 328 7.79 -6.68 17.56
N SER A 329 6.92 -6.72 18.59
CA SER A 329 5.74 -7.59 18.61
C SER A 329 4.59 -6.92 17.86
N PRO A 330 4.11 -7.51 16.76
CA PRO A 330 2.95 -6.98 16.04
C PRO A 330 1.69 -6.94 16.90
N GLU A 331 1.51 -7.91 17.80
CA GLU A 331 0.37 -7.99 18.71
C GLU A 331 0.36 -6.83 19.70
N GLU A 332 1.51 -6.56 20.32
CA GLU A 332 1.66 -5.44 21.25
C GLU A 332 1.52 -4.10 20.51
N LEU A 333 2.06 -3.98 19.30
CA LEU A 333 1.90 -2.78 18.47
C LEU A 333 0.43 -2.51 18.15
N ALA A 334 -0.33 -3.53 17.78
CA ALA A 334 -1.76 -3.41 17.49
C ALA A 334 -2.54 -2.97 18.76
N ASN A 335 -2.21 -3.53 19.93
CA ASN A 335 -2.83 -3.16 21.20
C ASN A 335 -2.50 -1.71 21.60
N LEU A 336 -1.28 -1.24 21.34
CA LEU A 336 -0.91 0.17 21.55
C LEU A 336 -1.74 1.10 20.66
N ILE A 337 -1.93 0.76 19.39
CA ILE A 337 -2.79 1.52 18.46
C ILE A 337 -4.21 1.59 18.98
N ILE A 338 -4.80 0.45 19.37
CA ILE A 338 -6.18 0.38 19.89
C ILE A 338 -6.33 1.23 21.17
N SER A 339 -5.36 1.15 22.07
CA SER A 339 -5.34 1.95 23.30
C SER A 339 -5.31 3.45 23.02
N ASP A 340 -4.48 3.90 22.05
CA ASP A 340 -4.40 5.30 21.62
C ASP A 340 -5.72 5.78 21.00
N LEU A 341 -6.32 4.99 20.12
CA LEU A 341 -7.60 5.30 19.49
C LEU A 341 -8.72 5.44 20.56
N LYS A 342 -8.77 4.55 21.55
CA LYS A 342 -9.73 4.62 22.67
C LYS A 342 -9.50 5.88 23.51
N ALA A 343 -8.25 6.20 23.85
CA ALA A 343 -7.91 7.38 24.62
C ALA A 343 -8.37 8.68 23.92
N LYS A 344 -8.16 8.79 22.61
CA LYS A 344 -8.63 9.93 21.81
C LYS A 344 -10.14 10.02 21.77
N ARG A 345 -10.86 8.91 21.66
CA ARG A 345 -12.32 8.91 21.74
C ARG A 345 -12.83 9.45 23.09
N VAL A 346 -12.22 8.99 24.19
CA VAL A 346 -12.55 9.48 25.54
C VAL A 346 -12.31 10.98 25.65
N ALA A 347 -11.19 11.49 25.12
CA ALA A 347 -10.86 12.91 25.11
C ALA A 347 -11.88 13.74 24.32
N LEU A 348 -12.48 13.19 23.26
CA LEU A 348 -13.58 13.80 22.50
C LEU A 348 -14.96 13.68 23.17
N GLY A 349 -15.07 13.00 24.31
CA GLY A 349 -16.33 12.69 24.95
C GLY A 349 -17.16 11.63 24.18
N TRP A 350 -16.53 10.83 23.34
CA TRP A 350 -17.18 9.73 22.62
C TRP A 350 -17.00 8.43 23.41
N ALA A 351 -18.01 7.56 23.37
CA ALA A 351 -17.86 6.23 23.95
C ALA A 351 -16.67 5.48 23.33
N PRO A 352 -15.87 4.75 24.11
CA PRO A 352 -14.74 3.98 23.59
C PRO A 352 -15.14 2.90 22.58
N THR A 353 -16.29 2.27 22.79
CA THR A 353 -16.88 1.29 21.87
C THR A 353 -18.40 1.46 21.82
N HIS A 354 -19.05 0.91 20.78
CA HIS A 354 -20.52 0.94 20.66
C HIS A 354 -21.21 0.19 21.81
N ALA A 355 -20.61 -0.88 22.34
CA ALA A 355 -21.15 -1.63 23.47
C ALA A 355 -21.15 -0.81 24.78
N GLU A 356 -20.12 0.02 24.97
CA GLU A 356 -20.00 0.91 26.15
C GLU A 356 -20.86 2.19 26.00
N ALA A 357 -21.30 2.51 24.77
CA ALA A 357 -22.22 3.63 24.51
C ALA A 357 -23.70 3.28 24.85
N GLN A 358 -24.01 2.00 24.97
CA GLN A 358 -25.35 1.50 25.26
C GLN A 358 -25.53 1.09 26.74
N ALA A 359 -24.46 1.11 27.54
CA ALA A 359 -24.46 0.87 28.96
C ALA A 359 -24.53 2.20 29.75
#